data_2ee40f4bb048e7a4b500f62a7b749a24
#
_entry.id   2ee40f4bb048e7a4b500f62a7b749a24
#
_cell.length_a   1.000
_cell.length_b   1.000
_cell.length_c   1.000
_cell.angle_alpha   90.00
_cell.angle_beta   90.00
_cell.angle_gamma   90.00
#
_symmetry.space_group_name_H-M   'P 1'
#
loop_
_entity.id
_entity.type
_entity.pdbx_description
1 polymer ?
#
loop_
_entity_poly.entity_id
_entity_poly.type
_entity_poly.pdbx_seq_one_letter_code
_entity_poly.pdbx_strand_id
1 'polypeptide(L)'
;MRKRSWLTSAISLLILVVLSCSPQGNNLSIQVWFSPGGGCTDAIVGELNKAKKEILVQAYSFTSQPIAKALVDAHKRGVRIEIILDKSRRTEKYSAADFTSHMGVSTYIDGAHAIAHNKIMIIDNETVITGSFNFTKAAEERNAENLLIIRSKQLAKDYLDNWEKHKAHSEKYIGR
;
A
#
# COMPACT_ATOMS: atom_id res chain seq x y z
N MET A 1 -84.45 -12.67 -21.71
CA MET A 1 -83.21 -13.25 -21.01
C MET A 1 -82.00 -12.50 -21.48
N ARG A 2 -81.44 -11.62 -20.61
CA ARG A 2 -80.31 -10.73 -20.91
C ARG A 2 -79.03 -11.39 -20.33
N LYS A 3 -78.09 -11.77 -21.21
CA LYS A 3 -76.76 -12.27 -20.79
C LYS A 3 -75.88 -11.07 -20.43
N ARG A 4 -75.40 -11.01 -19.19
CA ARG A 4 -74.39 -10.03 -18.71
C ARG A 4 -73.00 -10.63 -18.99
N SER A 5 -72.23 -9.97 -19.86
CA SER A 5 -70.82 -10.26 -20.07
C SER A 5 -69.98 -9.54 -18.99
N TRP A 6 -69.15 -10.30 -18.26
CA TRP A 6 -68.18 -9.80 -17.30
C TRP A 6 -66.87 -9.56 -18.06
N LEU A 7 -66.50 -8.30 -18.22
CA LEU A 7 -65.14 -7.91 -18.67
C LEU A 7 -64.26 -7.89 -17.43
N THR A 8 -63.38 -8.85 -17.35
CA THR A 8 -62.27 -8.86 -16.37
C THR A 8 -61.13 -8.00 -16.91
N SER A 9 -60.93 -6.82 -16.32
CA SER A 9 -59.85 -5.93 -16.62
C SER A 9 -58.59 -6.41 -15.85
N ALA A 10 -57.60 -6.96 -16.55
CA ALA A 10 -56.31 -7.32 -15.99
C ALA A 10 -55.46 -6.05 -15.93
N ILE A 11 -55.22 -5.54 -14.71
CA ILE A 11 -54.28 -4.45 -14.45
C ILE A 11 -52.87 -5.08 -14.35
N SER A 12 -52.07 -4.94 -15.38
CA SER A 12 -50.65 -5.30 -15.36
C SER A 12 -49.87 -4.26 -14.55
N LEU A 13 -49.45 -4.65 -13.37
CA LEU A 13 -48.59 -3.84 -12.51
C LEU A 13 -47.14 -3.92 -13.04
N LEU A 14 -46.71 -2.86 -13.73
CA LEU A 14 -45.32 -2.73 -14.21
C LEU A 14 -44.43 -2.32 -13.01
N ILE A 15 -43.71 -3.26 -12.41
CA ILE A 15 -42.72 -2.97 -11.36
C ILE A 15 -41.48 -2.40 -12.03
N LEU A 16 -41.31 -1.08 -11.93
CA LEU A 16 -40.07 -0.40 -12.34
C LEU A 16 -39.01 -0.63 -11.30
N VAL A 17 -38.09 -1.60 -11.56
CA VAL A 17 -36.88 -1.79 -10.72
C VAL A 17 -35.90 -0.67 -11.07
N VAL A 18 -35.91 0.37 -10.27
CA VAL A 18 -34.88 1.42 -10.34
C VAL A 18 -33.63 0.85 -9.68
N LEU A 19 -32.68 0.36 -10.48
CA LEU A 19 -31.33 0.09 -10.01
C LEU A 19 -30.71 1.44 -9.63
N SER A 20 -30.75 1.79 -8.36
CA SER A 20 -29.96 2.88 -7.82
C SER A 20 -28.47 2.49 -7.88
N CYS A 21 -27.80 2.88 -8.96
CA CYS A 21 -26.36 2.89 -9.03
C CYS A 21 -25.88 4.00 -8.08
N SER A 22 -25.66 3.66 -6.82
CA SER A 22 -24.96 4.56 -5.89
C SER A 22 -23.55 4.77 -6.45
N PRO A 23 -23.10 6.01 -6.69
CA PRO A 23 -21.73 6.25 -7.05
C PRO A 23 -20.89 5.68 -5.89
N GLN A 24 -19.99 4.75 -6.20
CA GLN A 24 -19.00 4.26 -5.24
C GLN A 24 -18.15 5.48 -4.87
N GLY A 25 -18.51 6.14 -3.78
CA GLY A 25 -17.78 7.30 -3.28
C GLY A 25 -16.32 6.91 -3.11
N ASN A 26 -15.41 7.63 -3.76
CA ASN A 26 -14.00 7.59 -3.45
C ASN A 26 -13.86 8.02 -1.99
N ASN A 27 -13.90 7.06 -1.07
CA ASN A 27 -13.70 7.32 0.35
C ASN A 27 -12.23 7.70 0.57
N LEU A 28 -11.91 8.96 0.29
CA LEU A 28 -10.63 9.54 0.65
C LEU A 28 -10.56 9.61 2.19
N SER A 29 -9.58 8.94 2.76
CA SER A 29 -9.26 9.04 4.18
C SER A 29 -7.78 9.34 4.31
N ILE A 30 -7.45 10.36 5.09
CA ILE A 30 -6.08 10.79 5.35
C ILE A 30 -5.87 10.79 6.85
N GLN A 31 -4.81 10.12 7.28
CA GLN A 31 -4.33 10.13 8.65
C GLN A 31 -2.89 10.63 8.66
N VAL A 32 -2.52 11.36 9.67
CA VAL A 32 -1.17 11.93 9.81
C VAL A 32 -0.59 11.60 11.19
N TRP A 33 0.70 11.25 11.19
CA TRP A 33 1.52 11.06 12.39
C TRP A 33 2.78 11.90 12.29
N PHE A 34 3.33 12.24 13.42
CA PHE A 34 4.59 12.97 13.53
C PHE A 34 5.53 12.24 14.48
N SER A 35 6.82 12.31 14.23
CA SER A 35 7.86 11.84 15.15
C SER A 35 8.69 13.03 15.69
N PRO A 36 9.43 12.86 16.79
CA PRO A 36 9.67 11.59 17.48
C PRO A 36 8.55 11.17 18.43
N GLY A 37 8.44 9.85 18.64
CA GLY A 37 7.55 9.27 19.66
C GLY A 37 6.05 9.35 19.33
N GLY A 38 5.66 9.68 18.11
CA GLY A 38 4.27 9.80 17.68
C GLY A 38 3.63 8.51 17.16
N GLY A 39 4.35 7.37 17.19
CA GLY A 39 3.81 6.08 16.80
C GLY A 39 3.76 5.82 15.29
N CYS A 40 4.61 6.49 14.51
CA CYS A 40 4.69 6.29 13.05
C CYS A 40 4.96 4.83 12.69
N THR A 41 5.91 4.19 13.39
CA THR A 41 6.24 2.78 13.18
C THR A 41 5.06 1.86 13.47
N ASP A 42 4.33 2.07 14.56
CA ASP A 42 3.16 1.27 14.93
C ASP A 42 2.02 1.46 13.94
N ALA A 43 1.82 2.68 13.44
CA ALA A 43 0.83 2.98 12.41
C ALA A 43 1.14 2.21 11.11
N ILE A 44 2.41 2.20 10.65
CA ILE A 44 2.85 1.42 9.48
C ILE A 44 2.61 -0.07 9.72
N VAL A 45 3.08 -0.62 10.84
CA VAL A 45 2.91 -2.04 11.19
C VAL A 45 1.43 -2.42 11.22
N GLY A 46 0.57 -1.54 11.75
CA GLY A 46 -0.88 -1.75 11.77
C GLY A 46 -1.49 -1.89 10.36
N GLU A 47 -1.03 -1.11 9.37
CA GLU A 47 -1.50 -1.24 7.98
C GLU A 47 -0.92 -2.49 7.30
N LEU A 48 0.36 -2.81 7.51
CA LEU A 48 0.98 -4.03 6.97
C LEU A 48 0.29 -5.31 7.46
N ASN A 49 -0.14 -5.32 8.72
CA ASN A 49 -0.87 -6.45 9.30
C ASN A 49 -2.27 -6.65 8.70
N LYS A 50 -2.87 -5.60 8.14
CA LYS A 50 -4.19 -5.64 7.48
C LYS A 50 -4.12 -6.04 6.00
N ALA A 51 -2.94 -5.94 5.37
CA ALA A 51 -2.72 -6.25 3.97
C ALA A 51 -3.17 -7.67 3.61
N LYS A 52 -3.83 -7.80 2.44
CA LYS A 52 -4.45 -9.05 1.98
C LYS A 52 -3.90 -9.56 0.65
N LYS A 53 -3.44 -8.67 -0.22
CA LYS A 53 -3.04 -9.00 -1.60
C LYS A 53 -1.59 -8.68 -1.89
N GLU A 54 -1.21 -7.42 -1.70
CA GLU A 54 0.14 -6.96 -2.03
C GLU A 54 0.60 -5.77 -1.20
N ILE A 55 1.91 -5.67 -1.06
CA ILE A 55 2.61 -4.52 -0.49
C ILE A 55 3.80 -4.21 -1.40
N LEU A 56 3.82 -3.00 -1.95
CA LEU A 56 4.93 -2.49 -2.75
C LEU A 56 5.63 -1.38 -1.97
N VAL A 57 6.94 -1.53 -1.78
CA VAL A 57 7.75 -0.60 -0.98
C VAL A 57 8.79 0.07 -1.87
N GLN A 58 8.98 1.38 -1.69
CA GLN A 58 10.15 2.09 -2.23
C GLN A 58 10.75 2.93 -1.10
N ALA A 59 12.00 2.65 -0.73
CA ALA A 59 12.62 3.25 0.45
C ALA A 59 14.06 3.70 0.20
N TYR A 60 14.36 4.93 0.62
CA TYR A 60 15.73 5.41 0.69
C TYR A 60 16.50 4.72 1.82
N SER A 61 15.97 4.73 3.04
CA SER A 61 16.58 4.08 4.19
C SER A 61 15.57 3.17 4.87
N PHE A 62 15.97 1.90 5.05
CA PHE A 62 15.12 0.89 5.64
C PHE A 62 15.94 0.00 6.59
N THR A 63 15.85 0.29 7.89
CA THR A 63 16.56 -0.41 8.98
C THR A 63 15.66 -0.74 10.16
N SER A 64 14.37 -0.37 10.10
CA SER A 64 13.38 -0.65 11.15
C SER A 64 13.07 -2.14 11.23
N GLN A 65 13.49 -2.79 12.31
CA GLN A 65 13.20 -4.20 12.55
C GLN A 65 11.68 -4.51 12.67
N PRO A 66 10.87 -3.70 13.39
CA PRO A 66 9.43 -3.94 13.45
C PRO A 66 8.75 -3.92 12.08
N ILE A 67 9.11 -2.96 11.22
CA ILE A 67 8.56 -2.85 9.86
C ILE A 67 9.02 -4.04 9.00
N ALA A 68 10.31 -4.38 9.04
CA ALA A 68 10.84 -5.52 8.29
C ALA A 68 10.19 -6.84 8.71
N LYS A 69 10.00 -7.05 10.02
CA LYS A 69 9.27 -8.21 10.55
C LYS A 69 7.83 -8.26 10.07
N ALA A 70 7.11 -7.14 10.11
CA ALA A 70 5.71 -7.06 9.66
C ALA A 70 5.57 -7.40 8.17
N LEU A 71 6.51 -6.96 7.32
CA LEU A 71 6.56 -7.34 5.90
C LEU A 71 6.77 -8.84 5.74
N VAL A 72 7.74 -9.42 6.44
CA VAL A 72 7.97 -10.87 6.39
C VAL A 72 6.75 -11.66 6.90
N ASP A 73 6.11 -11.21 7.97
CA ASP A 73 4.90 -11.86 8.48
C ASP A 73 3.73 -11.75 7.48
N ALA A 74 3.61 -10.62 6.76
CA ALA A 74 2.64 -10.49 5.67
C ALA A 74 2.97 -11.43 4.50
N HIS A 75 4.24 -11.56 4.13
CA HIS A 75 4.70 -12.52 3.12
C HIS A 75 4.33 -13.96 3.48
N LYS A 76 4.55 -14.37 4.74
CA LYS A 76 4.14 -15.69 5.24
C LYS A 76 2.63 -15.93 5.23
N ARG A 77 1.82 -14.86 5.27
CA ARG A 77 0.37 -14.94 5.07
C ARG A 77 -0.05 -15.08 3.60
N GLY A 78 0.90 -15.06 2.66
CA GLY A 78 0.65 -15.15 1.22
C GLY A 78 0.47 -13.79 0.53
N VAL A 79 0.75 -12.67 1.20
CA VAL A 79 0.75 -11.34 0.59
C VAL A 79 1.96 -11.20 -0.33
N ARG A 80 1.75 -10.74 -1.56
CA ARG A 80 2.84 -10.42 -2.50
C ARG A 80 3.58 -9.19 -2.02
N ILE A 81 4.90 -9.30 -1.84
CA ILE A 81 5.71 -8.18 -1.37
C ILE A 81 6.88 -7.96 -2.32
N GLU A 82 7.06 -6.71 -2.72
CA GLU A 82 8.22 -6.29 -3.49
C GLU A 82 8.78 -4.98 -2.91
N ILE A 83 10.10 -4.90 -2.82
CA ILE A 83 10.81 -3.79 -2.19
C ILE A 83 11.84 -3.23 -3.17
N ILE A 84 11.81 -1.93 -3.42
CA ILE A 84 12.87 -1.20 -4.15
C ILE A 84 13.63 -0.34 -3.13
N LEU A 85 14.95 -0.46 -3.13
CA LEU A 85 15.83 0.32 -2.26
C LEU A 85 16.82 1.15 -3.08
N ASP A 86 17.27 2.26 -2.52
CA ASP A 86 18.35 3.06 -3.09
C ASP A 86 19.66 2.27 -3.19
N LYS A 87 20.49 2.53 -4.20
CA LYS A 87 21.77 1.88 -4.44
C LYS A 87 22.73 1.89 -3.25
N SER A 88 22.66 2.93 -2.39
CA SER A 88 23.47 3.01 -1.18
C SER A 88 23.15 1.92 -0.16
N ARG A 89 21.96 1.29 -0.27
CA ARG A 89 21.54 0.22 0.65
C ARG A 89 22.11 -1.14 0.28
N ARG A 90 22.68 -1.31 -0.91
CA ARG A 90 23.31 -2.56 -1.36
C ARG A 90 24.42 -3.04 -0.42
N THR A 91 25.19 -2.11 0.14
CA THR A 91 26.36 -2.41 0.98
C THR A 91 26.19 -2.03 2.44
N GLU A 92 25.04 -1.46 2.82
CA GLU A 92 24.79 -1.03 4.20
C GLU A 92 24.60 -2.25 5.13
N LYS A 93 25.44 -2.35 6.15
CA LYS A 93 25.50 -3.50 7.06
C LYS A 93 24.21 -3.79 7.82
N TYR A 94 23.38 -2.79 8.06
CA TYR A 94 22.13 -2.90 8.83
C TYR A 94 20.89 -2.65 7.97
N SER A 95 21.03 -2.67 6.64
CA SER A 95 19.88 -2.57 5.75
C SER A 95 18.95 -3.77 5.91
N ALA A 96 17.65 -3.54 5.85
CA ALA A 96 16.67 -4.63 5.82
C ALA A 96 16.74 -5.47 4.52
N ALA A 97 17.53 -5.05 3.51
CA ALA A 97 17.66 -5.73 2.22
C ALA A 97 18.05 -7.20 2.35
N ASP A 98 19.13 -7.49 3.10
CA ASP A 98 19.57 -8.87 3.30
C ASP A 98 18.51 -9.69 4.04
N PHE A 99 17.97 -9.16 5.14
CA PHE A 99 16.95 -9.85 5.93
C PHE A 99 15.70 -10.18 5.10
N THR A 100 15.15 -9.21 4.38
CA THR A 100 13.93 -9.42 3.57
C THR A 100 14.19 -10.37 2.41
N SER A 101 15.33 -10.23 1.73
CA SER A 101 15.73 -11.12 0.62
C SER A 101 15.89 -12.57 1.08
N HIS A 102 16.61 -12.82 2.20
CA HIS A 102 16.76 -14.17 2.76
C HIS A 102 15.45 -14.78 3.25
N MET A 103 14.47 -13.95 3.60
CA MET A 103 13.13 -14.40 3.96
C MET A 103 12.20 -14.60 2.77
N GLY A 104 12.74 -14.55 1.53
CA GLY A 104 12.01 -14.81 0.29
C GLY A 104 11.23 -13.61 -0.28
N VAL A 105 11.38 -12.42 0.30
CA VAL A 105 10.76 -11.19 -0.22
C VAL A 105 11.57 -10.68 -1.41
N SER A 106 10.88 -10.43 -2.55
CA SER A 106 11.53 -9.89 -3.75
C SER A 106 12.04 -8.47 -3.49
N THR A 107 13.36 -8.32 -3.52
CA THR A 107 14.04 -7.04 -3.26
C THR A 107 14.81 -6.60 -4.50
N TYR A 108 14.80 -5.29 -4.79
CA TYR A 108 15.44 -4.67 -5.93
C TYR A 108 16.26 -3.46 -5.47
N ILE A 109 17.25 -3.09 -6.26
CA ILE A 109 18.12 -1.93 -6.04
C ILE A 109 17.98 -0.96 -7.22
N ASP A 110 17.52 0.25 -6.92
CA ASP A 110 17.47 1.34 -7.89
C ASP A 110 18.83 2.03 -7.96
N GLY A 111 19.54 1.80 -9.06
CA GLY A 111 20.84 2.40 -9.37
C GLY A 111 20.76 3.58 -10.35
N ALA A 112 19.61 3.85 -10.96
CA ALA A 112 19.48 4.81 -12.05
C ALA A 112 19.53 6.28 -11.59
N HIS A 113 19.12 6.54 -10.33
CA HIS A 113 19.04 7.91 -9.79
C HIS A 113 20.29 8.28 -9.01
N ALA A 114 20.57 9.58 -8.88
CA ALA A 114 21.60 10.07 -7.95
C ALA A 114 21.27 9.57 -6.54
N ILE A 115 20.01 9.72 -6.11
CA ILE A 115 19.46 9.21 -4.86
C ILE A 115 17.99 8.83 -5.14
N ALA A 116 17.61 7.58 -4.90
CA ALA A 116 16.21 7.15 -4.87
C ALA A 116 15.64 7.45 -3.46
N HIS A 117 15.24 8.72 -3.22
CA HIS A 117 14.93 9.24 -1.88
C HIS A 117 13.48 9.02 -1.43
N ASN A 118 12.78 8.08 -2.02
CA ASN A 118 11.38 7.79 -1.72
C ASN A 118 11.20 7.12 -0.34
N LYS A 119 10.03 7.34 0.26
CA LYS A 119 9.54 6.69 1.47
C LYS A 119 8.08 6.37 1.24
N ILE A 120 7.83 5.24 0.55
CA ILE A 120 6.52 4.90 0.03
C ILE A 120 6.20 3.45 0.35
N MET A 121 4.95 3.19 0.73
CA MET A 121 4.35 1.87 0.65
C MET A 121 2.98 1.97 -0.02
N ILE A 122 2.70 1.06 -0.95
CA ILE A 122 1.40 0.91 -1.59
C ILE A 122 0.84 -0.43 -1.12
N ILE A 123 -0.36 -0.41 -0.52
CA ILE A 123 -0.97 -1.60 0.06
C ILE A 123 -2.30 -1.86 -0.63
N ASP A 124 -2.46 -3.07 -1.19
CA ASP A 124 -3.69 -3.59 -1.80
C ASP A 124 -4.28 -2.71 -2.91
N ASN A 125 -3.46 -1.84 -3.54
CA ASN A 125 -3.90 -0.82 -4.52
C ASN A 125 -4.96 0.16 -3.99
N GLU A 126 -4.98 0.38 -2.68
CA GLU A 126 -5.97 1.24 -2.01
C GLU A 126 -5.34 2.23 -1.03
N THR A 127 -4.25 1.83 -0.36
CA THR A 127 -3.61 2.64 0.68
C THR A 127 -2.20 3.02 0.27
N VAL A 128 -1.88 4.31 0.41
CA VAL A 128 -0.54 4.86 0.23
C VAL A 128 -0.03 5.34 1.58
N ILE A 129 1.15 4.89 1.96
CA ILE A 129 1.94 5.44 3.07
C ILE A 129 3.06 6.26 2.47
N THR A 130 3.20 7.52 2.89
CA THR A 130 4.26 8.42 2.41
C THR A 130 4.57 9.51 3.42
N GLY A 131 5.60 10.30 3.14
CA GLY A 131 6.02 11.44 3.99
C GLY A 131 7.53 11.62 3.99
N SER A 132 8.04 12.30 5.00
CA SER A 132 9.49 12.43 5.21
C SER A 132 10.08 11.25 6.00
N PHE A 133 9.22 10.46 6.68
CA PHE A 133 9.60 9.39 7.60
C PHE A 133 10.35 8.26 6.90
N ASN A 134 11.67 8.17 7.12
CA ASN A 134 12.44 6.99 6.71
C ASN A 134 12.04 5.80 7.58
N PHE A 135 12.04 4.61 7.03
CA PHE A 135 11.67 3.38 7.76
C PHE A 135 12.82 2.93 8.68
N THR A 136 13.15 3.76 9.67
CA THR A 136 14.30 3.58 10.58
C THR A 136 13.92 3.86 12.03
N LYS A 137 14.69 3.28 12.96
CA LYS A 137 14.55 3.58 14.40
C LYS A 137 14.80 5.07 14.70
N ALA A 138 15.79 5.67 14.00
CA ALA A 138 16.12 7.08 14.22
C ALA A 138 14.95 8.01 13.80
N ALA A 139 14.21 7.67 12.74
CA ALA A 139 13.03 8.41 12.32
C ALA A 139 11.94 8.38 13.40
N GLU A 140 11.73 7.25 14.09
CA GLU A 140 10.73 7.13 15.16
C GLU A 140 11.13 7.87 16.44
N GLU A 141 12.39 7.74 16.83
CA GLU A 141 12.80 8.12 18.19
C GLU A 141 13.47 9.48 18.30
N ARG A 142 14.02 10.01 17.21
CA ARG A 142 14.93 11.17 17.26
C ARG A 142 14.71 12.26 16.24
N ASN A 143 14.21 11.91 15.05
CA ASN A 143 14.01 12.88 13.98
C ASN A 143 12.63 13.52 14.06
N ALA A 144 12.53 14.78 13.65
CA ALA A 144 11.25 15.42 13.37
C ALA A 144 10.82 15.04 11.96
N GLU A 145 9.82 14.14 11.84
CA GLU A 145 9.30 13.63 10.58
C GLU A 145 7.78 13.68 10.55
N ASN A 146 7.21 13.54 9.36
CA ASN A 146 5.79 13.33 9.15
C ASN A 146 5.54 12.03 8.37
N LEU A 147 4.44 11.38 8.69
CA LEU A 147 3.93 10.20 8.02
C LEU A 147 2.46 10.41 7.68
N LEU A 148 2.08 10.07 6.45
CA LEU A 148 0.70 10.08 5.97
C LEU A 148 0.29 8.66 5.63
N ILE A 149 -0.91 8.27 6.03
CA ILE A 149 -1.60 7.08 5.54
C ILE A 149 -2.86 7.55 4.82
N ILE A 150 -2.91 7.33 3.52
CA ILE A 150 -3.95 7.85 2.63
C ILE A 150 -4.67 6.69 1.97
N ARG A 151 -5.98 6.58 2.20
CA ARG A 151 -6.83 5.61 1.49
C ARG A 151 -7.45 6.30 0.29
N SER A 152 -6.96 5.96 -0.90
CA SER A 152 -7.44 6.46 -2.18
C SER A 152 -6.96 5.55 -3.30
N LYS A 153 -7.87 4.86 -3.98
CA LYS A 153 -7.53 3.99 -5.12
C LYS A 153 -6.88 4.77 -6.27
N GLN A 154 -7.34 6.00 -6.51
CA GLN A 154 -6.74 6.84 -7.56
C GLN A 154 -5.30 7.19 -7.22
N LEU A 155 -5.04 7.67 -6.00
CA LEU A 155 -3.68 7.99 -5.57
C LEU A 155 -2.79 6.74 -5.55
N ALA A 156 -3.30 5.60 -5.08
CA ALA A 156 -2.56 4.34 -5.09
C ALA A 156 -2.15 3.94 -6.51
N LYS A 157 -3.04 4.14 -7.50
CA LYS A 157 -2.72 3.91 -8.91
C LYS A 157 -1.59 4.82 -9.40
N ASP A 158 -1.64 6.12 -9.08
CA ASP A 158 -0.61 7.07 -9.51
C ASP A 158 0.77 6.70 -8.92
N TYR A 159 0.80 6.28 -7.65
CA TYR A 159 2.02 5.79 -7.01
C TYR A 159 2.48 4.44 -7.58
N LEU A 160 1.57 3.54 -7.91
CA LEU A 160 1.88 2.27 -8.58
C LEU A 160 2.53 2.50 -9.95
N ASP A 161 1.94 3.37 -10.77
CA ASP A 161 2.45 3.69 -12.10
C ASP A 161 3.89 4.26 -12.01
N ASN A 162 4.20 5.03 -10.97
CA ASN A 162 5.55 5.50 -10.71
C ASN A 162 6.48 4.41 -10.17
N TRP A 163 5.99 3.57 -9.26
CA TRP A 163 6.74 2.46 -8.67
C TRP A 163 7.19 1.45 -9.75
N GLU A 164 6.32 1.12 -10.70
CA GLU A 164 6.63 0.22 -11.82
C GLU A 164 7.73 0.80 -12.73
N LYS A 165 7.77 2.12 -12.94
CA LYS A 165 8.86 2.77 -13.68
C LYS A 165 10.20 2.59 -12.98
N HIS A 166 10.23 2.74 -11.66
CA HIS A 166 11.45 2.50 -10.86
C HIS A 166 11.84 1.03 -10.88
N LYS A 167 10.90 0.11 -10.78
CA LYS A 167 11.17 -1.32 -10.86
C LYS A 167 11.77 -1.72 -12.20
N ALA A 168 11.29 -1.15 -13.31
CA ALA A 168 11.72 -1.49 -14.66
C ALA A 168 13.24 -1.27 -14.91
N HIS A 169 13.87 -0.36 -14.16
CA HIS A 169 15.32 -0.11 -14.25
C HIS A 169 16.10 -0.56 -13.00
N SER A 170 15.42 -1.18 -12.04
CA SER A 170 16.05 -1.68 -10.82
C SER A 170 16.60 -3.10 -11.02
N GLU A 171 17.74 -3.39 -10.38
CA GLU A 171 18.35 -4.71 -10.40
C GLU A 171 17.82 -5.58 -9.26
N LYS A 172 17.52 -6.84 -9.55
CA LYS A 172 17.11 -7.79 -8.51
C LYS A 172 18.25 -8.00 -7.51
N TYR A 173 17.94 -7.95 -6.23
CA TYR A 173 18.85 -8.19 -5.12
C TYR A 173 18.65 -9.59 -4.56
N ILE A 174 19.71 -10.39 -4.46
CA ILE A 174 19.65 -11.79 -4.03
C ILE A 174 20.25 -12.03 -2.62
N GLY A 175 20.58 -10.93 -1.92
CA GLY A 175 21.27 -11.02 -0.62
C GLY A 175 22.78 -11.22 -0.74
N ARG A 176 23.43 -11.16 0.39
CA ARG A 176 24.88 -11.46 0.57
C ARG A 176 25.06 -12.67 1.45
#